data_3f9b1a7e7df5ed7d52244ba32b55230a
#
_entry.id   3f9b1a7e7df5ed7d52244ba32b55230a
#
_cell.length_a   1.000
_cell.length_b   1.000
_cell.length_c   1.000
_cell.angle_alpha   90.00
_cell.angle_beta   90.00
_cell.angle_gamma   90.00
#
_symmetry.space_group_name_H-M   'P 1'
#
loop_
_entity.id
_entity.type
_entity.pdbx_description
1 polymer ?
#
loop_
_entity_poly.entity_id
_entity_poly.type
_entity_poly.pdbx_seq_one_letter_code
_entity_poly.pdbx_strand_id
1 'polypeptide(L)'
;MDTLDLSGRRFALHRAVAADLPELIALLADDVLGRERESDDLAPYEQALALIDRDPNQLLLAVRDEEGAMAATMQLTLMPSLSRGGATRLQIEAVRVAGSARGSGLGTALFSWAHDWGRAQGATLAQLTTDASRTDAQRFYERLGYVPSHVGCKLPL
;
A
#
# COMPACT_ATOMS: atom_id res chain seq x y z
N MET A 1 6.68 15.40 2.35
CA MET A 1 5.62 15.26 1.32
C MET A 1 6.33 15.07 0.01
N ASP A 2 6.15 13.93 -0.64
CA ASP A 2 6.81 13.60 -1.89
C ASP A 2 5.84 13.78 -3.06
N THR A 3 6.37 13.87 -4.27
CA THR A 3 5.57 14.07 -5.47
C THR A 3 6.05 13.14 -6.57
N LEU A 4 5.11 12.54 -7.31
CA LEU A 4 5.37 11.77 -8.52
C LEU A 4 4.82 12.52 -9.73
N ASP A 5 5.66 12.81 -10.71
CA ASP A 5 5.26 13.41 -11.98
C ASP A 5 5.27 12.32 -13.07
N LEU A 6 4.09 11.97 -13.59
CA LEU A 6 3.88 10.85 -14.50
C LEU A 6 3.07 11.29 -15.71
N SER A 7 3.70 11.31 -16.90
CA SER A 7 3.02 11.60 -18.15
C SER A 7 2.19 12.91 -18.13
N GLY A 8 2.72 13.95 -17.47
CA GLY A 8 2.06 15.25 -17.35
C GLY A 8 0.99 15.34 -16.26
N ARG A 9 0.84 14.31 -15.42
CA ARG A 9 0.01 14.32 -14.21
C ARG A 9 0.87 14.30 -12.98
N ARG A 10 0.49 15.08 -11.98
CA ARG A 10 1.19 15.15 -10.69
C ARG A 10 0.39 14.45 -9.60
N PHE A 11 1.09 13.69 -8.76
CA PHE A 11 0.52 12.98 -7.62
C PHE A 11 1.30 13.34 -6.37
N ALA A 12 0.61 13.85 -5.36
CA ALA A 12 1.17 14.18 -4.06
C ALA A 12 1.04 12.99 -3.10
N LEU A 13 2.14 12.59 -2.48
CA LEU A 13 2.19 11.50 -1.50
C LEU A 13 2.32 12.11 -0.10
N HIS A 14 1.45 11.70 0.82
CA HIS A 14 1.55 12.10 2.22
C HIS A 14 1.15 10.94 3.14
N ARG A 15 1.56 11.03 4.40
CA ARG A 15 1.06 10.13 5.45
C ARG A 15 -0.45 10.39 5.59
N ALA A 16 -1.24 9.34 5.55
CA ALA A 16 -2.69 9.44 5.72
C ALA A 16 -3.04 10.05 7.09
N VAL A 17 -4.09 10.86 7.11
CA VAL A 17 -4.64 11.47 8.33
C VAL A 17 -6.12 11.10 8.47
N ALA A 18 -6.71 11.34 9.64
CA ALA A 18 -8.11 10.97 9.91
C ALA A 18 -9.10 11.53 8.87
N ALA A 19 -8.82 12.71 8.32
CA ALA A 19 -9.64 13.32 7.27
C ALA A 19 -9.63 12.54 5.94
N ASP A 20 -8.63 11.69 5.70
CA ASP A 20 -8.53 10.86 4.50
C ASP A 20 -9.36 9.57 4.60
N LEU A 21 -9.75 9.15 5.80
CA LEU A 21 -10.38 7.84 6.04
C LEU A 21 -11.59 7.54 5.16
N PRO A 22 -12.56 8.46 4.96
CA PRO A 22 -13.72 8.16 4.13
C PRO A 22 -13.35 7.80 2.68
N GLU A 23 -12.41 8.54 2.09
CA GLU A 23 -11.95 8.28 0.72
C GLU A 23 -11.06 7.03 0.64
N LEU A 24 -10.23 6.78 1.66
CA LEU A 24 -9.39 5.58 1.74
C LEU A 24 -10.26 4.32 1.83
N ILE A 25 -11.28 4.32 2.69
CA ILE A 25 -12.22 3.20 2.84
C ILE A 25 -12.96 2.97 1.53
N ALA A 26 -13.48 4.02 0.90
CA ALA A 26 -14.13 3.93 -0.40
C ALA A 26 -13.19 3.31 -1.46
N LEU A 27 -11.92 3.69 -1.45
CA LEU A 27 -10.92 3.13 -2.37
C LEU A 27 -10.58 1.67 -2.05
N LEU A 28 -10.55 1.27 -0.79
CA LEU A 28 -10.37 -0.12 -0.38
C LEU A 28 -11.56 -0.99 -0.78
N ALA A 29 -12.78 -0.45 -0.71
CA ALA A 29 -14.02 -1.13 -1.12
C ALA A 29 -14.19 -1.22 -2.66
N ASP A 30 -13.39 -0.52 -3.46
CA ASP A 30 -13.51 -0.46 -4.94
C ASP A 30 -12.99 -1.74 -5.63
N ASP A 31 -13.12 -2.90 -5.00
CA ASP A 31 -12.93 -4.19 -5.65
C ASP A 31 -13.87 -5.26 -5.05
N VAL A 32 -13.98 -6.40 -5.73
CA VAL A 32 -14.91 -7.48 -5.34
C VAL A 32 -14.62 -8.00 -3.93
N LEU A 33 -13.34 -8.13 -3.57
CA LEU A 33 -12.92 -8.62 -2.25
C LEU A 33 -13.06 -7.55 -1.16
N GLY A 34 -12.79 -6.28 -1.49
CA GLY A 34 -12.90 -5.14 -0.58
C GLY A 34 -14.34 -4.89 -0.20
N ARG A 35 -15.26 -4.96 -1.16
CA ARG A 35 -16.68 -4.69 -0.96
C ARG A 35 -17.35 -5.54 0.12
N GLU A 36 -16.85 -6.75 0.33
CA GLU A 36 -17.34 -7.68 1.36
C GLU A 36 -16.66 -7.50 2.72
N ARG A 37 -15.58 -6.71 2.80
CA ARG A 37 -14.73 -6.59 4.00
C ARG A 37 -14.83 -5.22 4.66
N GLU A 38 -15.09 -4.19 3.87
CA GLU A 38 -15.12 -2.82 4.36
C GLU A 38 -16.52 -2.46 4.90
N SER A 39 -16.57 -1.47 5.79
CA SER A 39 -17.78 -1.05 6.49
C SER A 39 -17.86 0.49 6.50
N ASP A 40 -19.10 1.01 6.60
CA ASP A 40 -19.34 2.46 6.77
C ASP A 40 -19.08 2.94 8.21
N ASP A 41 -18.90 2.04 9.17
CA ASP A 41 -18.48 2.39 10.55
C ASP A 41 -17.02 2.82 10.56
N LEU A 42 -16.77 4.10 10.82
CA LEU A 42 -15.42 4.68 10.84
C LEU A 42 -14.61 4.32 12.09
N ALA A 43 -15.25 3.96 13.21
CA ALA A 43 -14.57 3.80 14.48
C ALA A 43 -13.44 2.73 14.45
N PRO A 44 -13.60 1.55 13.83
CA PRO A 44 -12.49 0.60 13.71
C PRO A 44 -11.30 1.15 12.90
N TYR A 45 -11.58 1.94 11.85
CA TYR A 45 -10.52 2.51 11.00
C TYR A 45 -9.76 3.65 11.70
N GLU A 46 -10.46 4.48 12.49
CA GLU A 46 -9.84 5.51 13.34
C GLU A 46 -8.92 4.88 14.38
N GLN A 47 -9.35 3.78 15.01
CA GLN A 47 -8.52 3.03 15.95
C GLN A 47 -7.30 2.42 15.27
N ALA A 48 -7.47 1.82 14.08
CA ALA A 48 -6.37 1.25 13.30
C ALA A 48 -5.38 2.33 12.86
N LEU A 49 -5.86 3.49 12.36
CA LEU A 49 -5.01 4.62 11.99
C LEU A 49 -4.20 5.12 13.19
N ALA A 50 -4.83 5.25 14.37
CA ALA A 50 -4.14 5.69 15.58
C ALA A 50 -3.04 4.69 16.03
N LEU A 51 -3.19 3.40 15.77
CA LEU A 51 -2.16 2.39 16.02
C LEU A 51 -1.02 2.49 15.00
N ILE A 52 -1.35 2.66 13.72
CA ILE A 52 -0.39 2.84 12.64
C ILE A 52 0.46 4.10 12.88
N ASP A 53 -0.15 5.20 13.30
CA ASP A 53 0.55 6.47 13.53
C ASP A 53 1.51 6.44 14.71
N ARG A 54 1.25 5.59 15.71
CA ARG A 54 2.13 5.42 16.87
C ARG A 54 3.33 4.52 16.60
N ASP A 55 3.27 3.69 15.57
CA ASP A 55 4.33 2.74 15.24
C ASP A 55 5.28 3.39 14.22
N PRO A 56 6.53 3.70 14.61
CA PRO A 56 7.51 4.29 13.69
C PRO A 56 7.88 3.37 12.52
N ASN A 57 7.56 2.08 12.61
CA ASN A 57 7.80 1.13 11.54
C ASN A 57 6.66 1.10 10.50
N GLN A 58 5.60 1.88 10.69
CA GLN A 58 4.45 1.88 9.79
C GLN A 58 4.24 3.22 9.08
N LEU A 59 3.82 3.13 7.85
CA LEU A 59 3.42 4.27 7.03
C LEU A 59 2.19 3.89 6.21
N LEU A 60 1.06 4.54 6.48
CA LEU A 60 -0.10 4.52 5.58
C LEU A 60 -0.01 5.74 4.67
N LEU A 61 0.02 5.51 3.36
CA LEU A 61 0.06 6.57 2.36
C LEU A 61 -1.33 6.90 1.84
N ALA A 62 -1.62 8.19 1.76
CA ALA A 62 -2.66 8.75 0.91
C ALA A 62 -1.97 9.45 -0.28
N VAL A 63 -2.46 9.19 -1.48
CA VAL A 63 -1.93 9.75 -2.73
C VAL A 63 -3.03 10.51 -3.42
N ARG A 64 -2.81 11.80 -3.64
CA ARG A 64 -3.80 12.69 -4.27
C ARG A 64 -3.30 13.19 -5.62
N ASP A 65 -4.20 13.33 -6.57
CA ASP A 65 -3.92 13.98 -7.86
C ASP A 65 -3.92 15.52 -7.72
N GLU A 66 -3.69 16.22 -8.82
CA GLU A 66 -3.64 17.69 -8.87
C GLU A 66 -4.99 18.37 -8.56
N GLU A 67 -6.10 17.66 -8.68
CA GLU A 67 -7.44 18.14 -8.33
C GLU A 67 -7.77 17.85 -6.85
N GLY A 68 -6.86 17.17 -6.14
CA GLY A 68 -7.00 16.80 -4.75
C GLY A 68 -7.80 15.51 -4.52
N ALA A 69 -8.20 14.80 -5.58
CA ALA A 69 -8.91 13.53 -5.46
C ALA A 69 -7.98 12.40 -5.01
N MET A 70 -8.51 11.44 -4.23
CA MET A 70 -7.77 10.26 -3.79
C MET A 70 -7.46 9.36 -5.00
N ALA A 71 -6.18 9.29 -5.38
CA ALA A 71 -5.72 8.55 -6.53
C ALA A 71 -5.19 7.16 -6.18
N ALA A 72 -4.60 6.99 -4.98
CA ALA A 72 -4.07 5.70 -4.53
C ALA A 72 -3.85 5.66 -3.02
N THR A 73 -3.66 4.45 -2.51
CA THR A 73 -3.18 4.18 -1.15
C THR A 73 -2.22 3.00 -1.13
N MET A 74 -1.38 2.94 -0.10
CA MET A 74 -0.44 1.85 0.17
C MET A 74 -0.08 1.89 1.65
N GLN A 75 -0.06 0.73 2.31
CA GLN A 75 0.47 0.61 3.66
C GLN A 75 1.83 -0.09 3.61
N LEU A 76 2.81 0.48 4.30
CA LEU A 76 4.17 -0.01 4.43
C LEU A 76 4.48 -0.34 5.88
N THR A 77 5.07 -1.51 6.11
CA THR A 77 5.52 -1.91 7.45
C THR A 77 6.96 -2.40 7.38
N LEU A 78 7.84 -1.80 8.17
CA LEU A 78 9.19 -2.31 8.40
C LEU A 78 9.13 -3.42 9.45
N MET A 79 9.61 -4.60 9.10
CA MET A 79 9.57 -5.79 9.94
C MET A 79 11.01 -6.23 10.30
N PRO A 80 11.59 -5.72 11.39
CA PRO A 80 12.87 -6.23 11.88
C PRO A 80 12.78 -7.72 12.22
N SER A 81 13.80 -8.49 11.92
CA SER A 81 13.81 -9.94 12.14
C SER A 81 15.19 -10.41 12.59
N LEU A 82 15.24 -11.36 13.51
CA LEU A 82 16.48 -12.04 13.87
C LEU A 82 16.96 -13.00 12.77
N SER A 83 16.05 -13.51 11.96
CA SER A 83 16.39 -14.35 10.83
C SER A 83 17.10 -13.57 9.73
N ARG A 84 17.73 -14.29 8.79
CA ARG A 84 18.46 -13.70 7.65
C ARG A 84 19.55 -12.70 8.08
N GLY A 85 20.25 -12.98 9.20
CA GLY A 85 21.33 -12.12 9.69
C GLY A 85 20.86 -10.79 10.28
N GLY A 86 19.65 -10.73 10.86
CA GLY A 86 19.08 -9.51 11.42
C GLY A 86 18.43 -8.60 10.37
N ALA A 87 18.00 -9.14 9.24
CA ALA A 87 17.44 -8.37 8.14
C ALA A 87 16.11 -7.70 8.51
N THR A 88 15.92 -6.45 8.09
CA THR A 88 14.61 -5.79 8.08
C THR A 88 13.94 -6.04 6.73
N ARG A 89 12.66 -6.42 6.77
CA ARG A 89 11.81 -6.61 5.59
C ARG A 89 10.83 -5.45 5.46
N LEU A 90 10.58 -5.01 4.24
CA LEU A 90 9.49 -4.12 3.90
C LEU A 90 8.26 -4.96 3.51
N GLN A 91 7.22 -4.93 4.31
CA GLN A 91 5.90 -5.48 3.96
C GLN A 91 5.09 -4.39 3.26
N ILE A 92 4.48 -4.73 2.12
CA ILE A 92 3.62 -3.84 1.35
C ILE A 92 2.21 -4.42 1.33
N GLU A 93 1.22 -3.63 1.78
CA GLU A 93 -0.17 -4.06 1.92
C GLU A 93 -1.15 -2.97 1.47
N ALA A 94 -2.42 -3.32 1.38
CA ALA A 94 -3.54 -2.40 1.11
C ALA A 94 -3.34 -1.51 -0.13
N VAL A 95 -2.59 -1.98 -1.14
CA VAL A 95 -2.33 -1.20 -2.35
C VAL A 95 -3.61 -1.09 -3.17
N ARG A 96 -4.05 0.14 -3.42
CA ARG A 96 -5.16 0.45 -4.32
C ARG A 96 -4.80 1.65 -5.19
N VAL A 97 -5.27 1.60 -6.44
CA VAL A 97 -5.18 2.71 -7.39
C VAL A 97 -6.59 2.97 -7.92
N ALA A 98 -7.07 4.18 -7.75
CA ALA A 98 -8.39 4.61 -8.21
C ALA A 98 -8.57 4.37 -9.72
N GLY A 99 -9.79 4.06 -10.15
CA GLY A 99 -10.10 3.82 -11.55
C GLY A 99 -9.63 4.95 -12.48
N SER A 100 -9.78 6.21 -12.05
CA SER A 100 -9.34 7.42 -12.76
C SER A 100 -7.83 7.54 -12.95
N ALA A 101 -7.05 6.83 -12.12
CA ALA A 101 -5.58 6.84 -12.17
C ALA A 101 -4.99 5.54 -12.73
N ARG A 102 -5.81 4.52 -13.03
CA ARG A 102 -5.34 3.28 -13.65
C ARG A 102 -4.80 3.55 -15.06
N GLY A 103 -3.77 2.81 -15.45
CA GLY A 103 -3.11 2.98 -16.75
C GLY A 103 -2.14 4.16 -16.85
N SER A 104 -2.05 5.03 -15.84
CA SER A 104 -1.11 6.17 -15.82
C SER A 104 0.33 5.80 -15.43
N GLY A 105 0.60 4.55 -15.05
CA GLY A 105 1.88 4.13 -14.48
C GLY A 105 2.01 4.37 -12.97
N LEU A 106 0.98 4.95 -12.30
CA LEU A 106 1.02 5.31 -10.89
C LEU A 106 1.36 4.11 -10.00
N GLY A 107 0.77 2.93 -10.23
CA GLY A 107 1.08 1.74 -9.45
C GLY A 107 2.57 1.37 -9.50
N THR A 108 3.18 1.38 -10.69
CA THR A 108 4.61 1.09 -10.86
C THR A 108 5.47 2.12 -10.15
N ALA A 109 5.15 3.41 -10.28
CA ALA A 109 5.88 4.49 -9.64
C ALA A 109 5.79 4.43 -8.11
N LEU A 110 4.62 4.09 -7.56
CA LEU A 110 4.43 3.90 -6.12
C LEU A 110 5.27 2.74 -5.57
N PHE A 111 5.35 1.62 -6.29
CA PHE A 111 6.22 0.52 -5.89
C PHE A 111 7.70 0.91 -5.95
N SER A 112 8.14 1.64 -6.99
CA SER A 112 9.51 2.16 -7.04
C SER A 112 9.81 3.06 -5.84
N TRP A 113 8.92 4.01 -5.56
CA TRP A 113 9.04 4.90 -4.41
C TRP A 113 9.07 4.11 -3.08
N ALA A 114 8.19 3.13 -2.89
CA ALA A 114 8.16 2.30 -1.69
C ALA A 114 9.44 1.49 -1.49
N HIS A 115 10.03 0.97 -2.57
CA HIS A 115 11.31 0.25 -2.52
C HIS A 115 12.44 1.19 -2.10
N ASP A 116 12.48 2.41 -2.64
CA ASP A 116 13.51 3.40 -2.28
C ASP A 116 13.33 3.88 -0.84
N TRP A 117 12.09 4.12 -0.42
CA TRP A 117 11.77 4.42 0.97
C TRP A 117 12.23 3.27 1.91
N GLY A 118 11.91 2.03 1.59
CA GLY A 118 12.30 0.87 2.38
C GLY A 118 13.83 0.73 2.49
N ARG A 119 14.56 0.90 1.37
CA ARG A 119 16.03 0.89 1.38
C ARG A 119 16.62 1.99 2.26
N ALA A 120 16.06 3.20 2.19
CA ALA A 120 16.47 4.31 3.04
C ALA A 120 16.25 4.04 4.53
N GLN A 121 15.25 3.21 4.87
CA GLN A 121 14.99 2.72 6.23
C GLN A 121 15.78 1.45 6.60
N GLY A 122 16.68 0.97 5.75
CA GLY A 122 17.51 -0.21 6.02
C GLY A 122 16.85 -1.55 5.69
N ALA A 123 15.71 -1.56 5.00
CA ALA A 123 15.12 -2.81 4.53
C ALA A 123 15.96 -3.42 3.40
N THR A 124 16.19 -4.72 3.48
CA THR A 124 17.00 -5.49 2.51
C THR A 124 16.14 -6.42 1.64
N LEU A 125 14.85 -6.54 1.94
CA LEU A 125 13.88 -7.36 1.22
C LEU A 125 12.51 -6.66 1.25
N ALA A 126 11.86 -6.57 0.10
CA ALA A 126 10.43 -6.24 0.02
C ALA A 126 9.61 -7.51 -0.18
N GLN A 127 8.46 -7.58 0.49
CA GLN A 127 7.52 -8.69 0.37
C GLN A 127 6.08 -8.18 0.37
N LEU A 128 5.19 -8.98 -0.20
CA LEU A 128 3.76 -8.73 -0.21
C LEU A 128 3.01 -10.08 -0.26
N THR A 129 1.71 -10.03 0.01
CA THR A 129 0.80 -11.14 -0.31
C THR A 129 -0.32 -10.62 -1.22
N THR A 130 -0.81 -11.49 -2.10
CA THR A 130 -1.98 -11.22 -2.93
C THR A 130 -2.90 -12.42 -2.92
N ASP A 131 -4.18 -12.20 -3.08
CA ASP A 131 -5.14 -13.30 -3.20
C ASP A 131 -4.83 -14.14 -4.44
N ALA A 132 -4.92 -15.46 -4.30
CA ALA A 132 -4.59 -16.40 -5.37
C ALA A 132 -5.47 -16.22 -6.62
N SER A 133 -6.69 -15.70 -6.45
CA SER A 133 -7.61 -15.42 -7.55
C SER A 133 -7.24 -14.17 -8.37
N ARG A 134 -6.40 -13.28 -7.82
CA ARG A 134 -6.00 -12.00 -8.45
C ARG A 134 -4.85 -12.18 -9.44
N THR A 135 -5.08 -12.89 -10.51
CA THR A 135 -4.04 -13.22 -11.52
C THR A 135 -3.42 -12.00 -12.19
N ASP A 136 -4.19 -10.91 -12.38
CA ASP A 136 -3.67 -9.66 -12.95
C ASP A 136 -2.70 -8.96 -11.98
N ALA A 137 -2.99 -8.99 -10.69
CA ALA A 137 -2.10 -8.46 -9.67
C ALA A 137 -0.80 -9.28 -9.59
N GLN A 138 -0.90 -10.61 -9.68
CA GLN A 138 0.28 -11.49 -9.70
C GLN A 138 1.19 -11.12 -10.87
N ARG A 139 0.65 -11.02 -12.10
CA ARG A 139 1.40 -10.59 -13.29
C ARG A 139 2.00 -9.19 -13.13
N PHE A 140 1.31 -8.28 -12.46
CA PHE A 140 1.85 -6.96 -12.17
C PHE A 140 3.07 -7.04 -11.24
N TYR A 141 3.00 -7.81 -10.16
CA TYR A 141 4.14 -7.97 -9.23
C TYR A 141 5.32 -8.69 -9.87
N GLU A 142 5.08 -9.69 -10.71
CA GLU A 142 6.15 -10.37 -11.48
C GLU A 142 6.91 -9.38 -12.38
N ARG A 143 6.21 -8.47 -13.07
CA ARG A 143 6.86 -7.39 -13.87
C ARG A 143 7.69 -6.44 -13.02
N LEU A 144 7.38 -6.28 -11.74
CA LEU A 144 8.18 -5.50 -10.79
C LEU A 144 9.36 -6.29 -10.20
N GLY A 145 9.53 -7.56 -10.57
CA GLY A 145 10.61 -8.43 -10.12
C GLY A 145 10.29 -9.25 -8.87
N TYR A 146 9.04 -9.27 -8.40
CA TYR A 146 8.65 -10.16 -7.31
C TYR A 146 8.57 -11.60 -7.79
N VAL A 147 9.04 -12.51 -6.96
CA VAL A 147 9.02 -13.96 -7.23
C VAL A 147 8.05 -14.63 -6.24
N PRO A 148 7.07 -15.41 -6.71
CA PRO A 148 6.13 -16.15 -5.85
C PRO A 148 6.81 -17.36 -5.19
N SER A 149 7.71 -17.10 -4.25
CA SER A 149 8.58 -18.08 -3.61
C SER A 149 8.00 -18.69 -2.33
N HIS A 150 6.89 -18.18 -1.82
CA HIS A 150 6.28 -18.57 -0.54
C HIS A 150 4.76 -18.73 -0.68
N VAL A 151 4.19 -19.61 0.12
CA VAL A 151 2.73 -19.79 0.27
C VAL A 151 2.29 -19.04 1.53
N GLY A 152 1.31 -18.14 1.39
CA GLY A 152 0.69 -17.44 2.51
C GLY A 152 -0.43 -18.28 3.14
N CYS A 153 -0.39 -18.48 4.45
CA CYS A 153 -1.44 -19.15 5.21
C CYS A 153 -2.12 -18.15 6.15
N LYS A 154 -3.46 -18.20 6.25
CA LYS A 154 -4.26 -17.34 7.14
C LYS A 154 -5.14 -18.19 8.04
N LEU A 155 -5.23 -17.82 9.30
CA LEU A 155 -6.15 -18.39 10.29
C LEU A 155 -6.91 -17.22 10.93
N PRO A 156 -8.26 -17.18 10.82
CA PRO A 156 -9.08 -16.25 11.60
C PRO A 156 -8.92 -16.53 13.11
N LEU A 157 -8.85 -15.44 13.91
CA LEU A 157 -8.73 -15.49 15.38
C LEU A 157 -10.01 -15.00 16.03
#